data_5413da882e9abca32c8e7a6bfd9a6669
#
_entry.id   5413da882e9abca32c8e7a6bfd9a6669
#
_cell.length_a   1.000
_cell.length_b   1.000
_cell.length_c   1.000
_cell.angle_alpha   90.00
_cell.angle_beta   90.00
_cell.angle_gamma   90.00
#
_symmetry.space_group_name_H-M   'P 1'
#
loop_
_entity.id
_entity.type
_entity.pdbx_description
1 polymer ?
#
loop_
_entity_poly.entity_id
_entity_poly.type
_entity_poly.pdbx_seq_one_letter_code
_entity_poly.pdbx_strand_id
1 'polypeptide(L)'
;MDQLRELLEGLPEDLARQSVTHASWTSRRADSYERLAFLGDSVLGLAVTTHLYPRLEEDHNGAGRLTKIRAQAVSGRSCRVVAERLGLPDRLRAAAPAEASPAATASLAGTERVLASIIEAVIGACYLTFGHEKTASAVVEAFAPQIEEALSNPADFKSALQERLARRGEVVEYVVTREEGPPHDRTFDVAATVGDRTLARGSGRSKKDAEQAAAASALESMAGVGG
;
A
#
# COMPACT_ATOMS: atom_id res chain seq x y z
N MET A 1 9.93 -3.85 -12.99
CA MET A 1 8.65 -3.62 -13.70
C MET A 1 8.58 -4.48 -14.97
N ASP A 2 9.67 -4.64 -15.65
CA ASP A 2 9.72 -5.39 -16.91
C ASP A 2 9.45 -6.87 -16.72
N GLN A 3 10.00 -7.48 -15.65
CA GLN A 3 9.76 -8.90 -15.35
C GLN A 3 8.26 -9.20 -15.15
N LEU A 4 7.51 -8.38 -14.37
CA LEU A 4 6.09 -8.65 -14.15
C LEU A 4 5.27 -8.42 -15.43
N ARG A 5 5.69 -7.49 -16.28
CA ARG A 5 5.09 -7.29 -17.61
C ARG A 5 5.33 -8.51 -18.53
N GLU A 6 6.55 -9.03 -18.57
CA GLU A 6 6.87 -10.23 -19.33
C GLU A 6 6.07 -11.45 -18.86
N LEU A 7 5.93 -11.64 -17.54
CA LEU A 7 5.09 -12.71 -17.00
C LEU A 7 3.62 -12.52 -17.37
N LEU A 8 3.09 -11.30 -17.31
CA LEU A 8 1.71 -10.99 -17.69
C LEU A 8 1.46 -11.29 -19.19
N GLU A 9 2.42 -10.96 -20.06
CA GLU A 9 2.33 -11.25 -21.50
C GLU A 9 2.46 -12.74 -21.82
N GLY A 10 3.16 -13.49 -20.97
CA GLY A 10 3.32 -14.94 -21.10
C GLY A 10 2.22 -15.77 -20.42
N LEU A 11 1.19 -15.16 -19.86
CA LEU A 11 0.07 -15.91 -19.27
C LEU A 11 -0.75 -16.67 -20.30
N PRO A 12 -1.27 -17.86 -19.96
CA PRO A 12 -2.35 -18.49 -20.73
C PRO A 12 -3.53 -17.54 -20.92
N GLU A 13 -4.14 -17.58 -22.11
CA GLU A 13 -5.20 -16.62 -22.50
C GLU A 13 -6.39 -16.61 -21.53
N ASP A 14 -6.78 -17.78 -21.02
CA ASP A 14 -7.84 -17.94 -20.04
C ASP A 14 -7.53 -17.23 -18.71
N LEU A 15 -6.32 -17.40 -18.17
CA LEU A 15 -5.88 -16.75 -16.93
C LEU A 15 -5.68 -15.25 -17.14
N ALA A 16 -5.10 -14.84 -18.27
CA ALA A 16 -4.93 -13.42 -18.62
C ALA A 16 -6.28 -12.72 -18.67
N ARG A 17 -7.27 -13.30 -19.34
CA ARG A 17 -8.64 -12.79 -19.42
C ARG A 17 -9.32 -12.79 -18.05
N GLN A 18 -9.26 -13.90 -17.30
CA GLN A 18 -9.87 -13.99 -15.98
C GLN A 18 -9.31 -12.94 -15.02
N SER A 19 -8.01 -12.65 -15.06
CA SER A 19 -7.35 -11.68 -14.17
C SER A 19 -7.89 -10.24 -14.31
N VAL A 20 -8.54 -9.91 -15.42
CA VAL A 20 -9.15 -8.60 -15.68
C VAL A 20 -10.67 -8.65 -15.85
N THR A 21 -11.31 -9.81 -15.62
CA THR A 21 -12.77 -9.94 -15.72
C THR A 21 -13.43 -9.54 -14.39
N HIS A 22 -14.17 -8.42 -14.42
CA HIS A 22 -14.91 -7.95 -13.24
C HIS A 22 -16.09 -8.87 -12.90
N ALA A 23 -16.42 -9.03 -11.61
CA ALA A 23 -17.47 -9.93 -11.15
C ALA A 23 -18.88 -9.61 -11.71
N SER A 24 -19.15 -8.35 -12.05
CA SER A 24 -20.42 -7.97 -12.69
C SER A 24 -20.56 -8.38 -14.16
N TRP A 25 -19.49 -8.87 -14.77
CA TRP A 25 -19.45 -9.30 -16.18
C TRP A 25 -19.59 -10.80 -16.37
N THR A 26 -19.77 -11.54 -15.31
CA THR A 26 -19.87 -12.99 -15.34
C THR A 26 -21.03 -13.48 -14.47
N SER A 27 -21.66 -14.57 -14.87
CA SER A 27 -22.72 -15.22 -14.11
C SER A 27 -22.20 -16.00 -12.90
N ARG A 28 -20.95 -16.43 -12.94
CA ARG A 28 -20.28 -17.17 -11.87
C ARG A 28 -19.10 -16.35 -11.35
N ARG A 29 -19.13 -15.98 -10.06
CA ARG A 29 -18.01 -15.26 -9.42
C ARG A 29 -16.66 -15.97 -9.58
N ALA A 30 -16.69 -17.30 -9.68
CA ALA A 30 -15.48 -18.08 -9.88
C ALA A 30 -14.74 -17.79 -11.19
N ASP A 31 -15.44 -17.23 -12.18
CA ASP A 31 -14.90 -16.89 -13.50
C ASP A 31 -14.39 -15.44 -13.55
N SER A 32 -14.54 -14.67 -12.45
CA SER A 32 -14.00 -13.33 -12.30
C SER A 32 -12.59 -13.36 -11.70
N TYR A 33 -11.98 -12.18 -11.59
CA TYR A 33 -10.66 -12.00 -10.99
C TYR A 33 -10.61 -12.32 -9.48
N GLU A 34 -11.76 -12.39 -8.78
CA GLU A 34 -11.78 -12.41 -7.31
C GLU A 34 -10.99 -13.58 -6.69
N ARG A 35 -11.06 -14.79 -7.27
CA ARG A 35 -10.32 -15.94 -6.75
C ARG A 35 -8.82 -15.85 -7.00
N LEU A 36 -8.43 -15.32 -8.15
CA LEU A 36 -7.04 -15.06 -8.47
C LEU A 36 -6.48 -13.96 -7.57
N ALA A 37 -7.26 -12.90 -7.30
CA ALA A 37 -6.88 -11.83 -6.37
C ALA A 37 -6.66 -12.36 -4.95
N PHE A 38 -7.55 -13.21 -4.44
CA PHE A 38 -7.38 -13.86 -3.14
C PHE A 38 -6.05 -14.63 -3.02
N LEU A 39 -5.69 -15.39 -4.06
CA LEU A 39 -4.40 -16.09 -4.11
C LEU A 39 -3.24 -15.09 -4.21
N GLY A 40 -3.36 -14.12 -5.10
CA GLY A 40 -2.31 -13.16 -5.40
C GLY A 40 -1.98 -12.23 -4.25
N ASP A 41 -2.95 -11.82 -3.42
CA ASP A 41 -2.72 -11.09 -2.18
C ASP A 41 -1.75 -11.84 -1.25
N SER A 42 -1.99 -13.15 -1.08
CA SER A 42 -1.11 -14.01 -0.28
C SER A 42 0.30 -14.11 -0.87
N VAL A 43 0.41 -14.25 -2.20
CA VAL A 43 1.70 -14.32 -2.91
C VAL A 43 2.44 -12.98 -2.83
N LEU A 44 1.75 -11.87 -3.05
CA LEU A 44 2.29 -10.51 -2.90
C LEU A 44 2.82 -10.28 -1.48
N GLY A 45 1.99 -10.61 -0.49
CA GLY A 45 2.37 -10.49 0.92
C GLY A 45 3.59 -11.33 1.27
N LEU A 46 3.68 -12.59 0.79
CA LEU A 46 4.81 -13.47 1.00
C LEU A 46 6.08 -12.96 0.31
N ALA A 47 5.99 -12.56 -0.96
CA ALA A 47 7.12 -12.06 -1.74
C ALA A 47 7.77 -10.84 -1.07
N VAL A 48 6.95 -9.84 -0.69
CA VAL A 48 7.42 -8.64 0.01
C VAL A 48 7.95 -8.97 1.40
N THR A 49 7.31 -9.87 2.16
CA THR A 49 7.78 -10.31 3.48
C THR A 49 9.14 -10.97 3.39
N THR A 50 9.32 -11.91 2.46
CA THR A 50 10.58 -12.62 2.26
C THR A 50 11.71 -11.67 1.85
N HIS A 51 11.40 -10.64 1.04
CA HIS A 51 12.35 -9.61 0.65
C HIS A 51 12.74 -8.68 1.81
N LEU A 52 11.79 -8.31 2.67
CA LEU A 52 12.02 -7.41 3.80
C LEU A 52 12.73 -8.10 4.97
N TYR A 53 12.47 -9.38 5.19
CA TYR A 53 12.94 -10.13 6.36
C TYR A 53 14.47 -10.01 6.58
N PRO A 54 15.34 -10.31 5.60
CA PRO A 54 16.79 -10.18 5.79
C PRO A 54 17.28 -8.72 5.85
N ARG A 55 16.53 -7.76 5.28
CA ARG A 55 16.90 -6.34 5.25
C ARG A 55 16.63 -5.61 6.58
N LEU A 56 15.80 -6.19 7.45
CA LEU A 56 15.33 -5.59 8.69
C LEU A 56 15.77 -6.43 9.91
N GLU A 57 16.91 -7.11 9.82
CA GLU A 57 17.46 -8.00 10.84
C GLU A 57 18.00 -7.28 12.08
N GLU A 58 18.05 -5.94 12.08
CA GLU A 58 18.54 -5.15 13.22
C GLU A 58 17.60 -5.24 14.43
N ASP A 59 18.17 -5.25 15.64
CA ASP A 59 17.49 -5.40 16.95
C ASP A 59 16.33 -4.44 17.24
N HIS A 60 16.14 -3.43 16.40
CA HIS A 60 15.15 -2.38 16.56
C HIS A 60 13.82 -2.67 15.81
N ASN A 61 13.77 -3.73 15.01
CA ASN A 61 12.65 -4.04 14.13
C ASN A 61 11.82 -5.20 14.68
N GLY A 62 11.02 -4.96 15.71
CA GLY A 62 10.05 -5.95 16.20
C GLY A 62 8.98 -6.28 15.17
N ALA A 63 8.30 -7.44 15.34
CA ALA A 63 7.27 -7.95 14.43
C ALA A 63 6.18 -6.93 14.05
N GLY A 64 5.83 -6.03 14.99
CA GLY A 64 4.85 -4.96 14.73
C GLY A 64 5.31 -3.99 13.66
N ARG A 65 6.59 -3.57 13.67
CA ARG A 65 7.15 -2.66 12.66
C ARG A 65 7.23 -3.35 11.29
N LEU A 66 7.71 -4.57 11.24
CA LEU A 66 7.76 -5.38 10.01
C LEU A 66 6.38 -5.50 9.36
N THR A 67 5.35 -5.79 10.16
CA THR A 67 3.96 -5.88 9.71
C THR A 67 3.46 -4.56 9.12
N LYS A 68 3.80 -3.42 9.75
CA LYS A 68 3.38 -2.09 9.27
C LYS A 68 4.08 -1.71 7.96
N ILE A 69 5.40 -1.92 7.85
CA ILE A 69 6.16 -1.67 6.62
C ILE A 69 5.59 -2.51 5.47
N ARG A 70 5.37 -3.81 5.70
CA ARG A 70 4.75 -4.66 4.70
C ARG A 70 3.37 -4.14 4.29
N ALA A 71 2.48 -3.86 5.26
CA ALA A 71 1.13 -3.39 4.98
C ALA A 71 1.11 -2.09 4.16
N GLN A 72 2.07 -1.20 4.39
CA GLN A 72 2.23 0.01 3.59
C GLN A 72 2.71 -0.29 2.17
N ALA A 73 3.74 -1.14 2.03
CA ALA A 73 4.32 -1.50 0.74
C ALA A 73 3.31 -2.20 -0.20
N VAL A 74 2.38 -3.01 0.36
CA VAL A 74 1.34 -3.73 -0.39
C VAL A 74 -0.06 -3.12 -0.23
N SER A 75 -0.16 -1.85 0.18
CA SER A 75 -1.44 -1.17 0.34
C SER A 75 -2.23 -1.06 -0.97
N GLY A 76 -3.55 -0.87 -0.89
CA GLY A 76 -4.40 -0.65 -2.07
C GLY A 76 -3.88 0.48 -2.96
N ARG A 77 -3.37 1.57 -2.34
CA ARG A 77 -2.71 2.67 -3.06
C ARG A 77 -1.45 2.20 -3.81
N SER A 78 -0.59 1.42 -3.17
CA SER A 78 0.61 0.85 -3.80
C SER A 78 0.24 -0.09 -4.95
N CYS A 79 -0.72 -0.97 -4.74
CA CYS A 79 -1.27 -1.87 -5.76
C CYS A 79 -1.83 -1.09 -6.96
N ARG A 80 -2.60 -0.03 -6.72
CA ARG A 80 -3.10 0.84 -7.78
C ARG A 80 -1.98 1.44 -8.62
N VAL A 81 -0.95 2.01 -7.99
CA VAL A 81 0.19 2.61 -8.71
C VAL A 81 0.88 1.59 -9.61
N VAL A 82 1.09 0.37 -9.12
CA VAL A 82 1.71 -0.71 -9.92
C VAL A 82 0.77 -1.15 -11.05
N ALA A 83 -0.52 -1.28 -10.81
CA ALA A 83 -1.53 -1.62 -11.82
C ALA A 83 -1.56 -0.58 -12.96
N GLU A 84 -1.54 0.72 -12.63
CA GLU A 84 -1.50 1.81 -13.61
C GLU A 84 -0.21 1.76 -14.46
N ARG A 85 0.94 1.52 -13.85
CA ARG A 85 2.24 1.40 -14.56
C ARG A 85 2.30 0.18 -15.49
N LEU A 86 1.56 -0.88 -15.20
CA LEU A 86 1.43 -2.07 -16.05
C LEU A 86 0.37 -1.90 -17.15
N GLY A 87 -0.40 -0.79 -17.17
CA GLY A 87 -1.47 -0.56 -18.13
C GLY A 87 -2.72 -1.40 -17.88
N LEU A 88 -2.92 -1.90 -16.65
CA LEU A 88 -4.08 -2.74 -16.31
C LEU A 88 -5.44 -2.01 -16.45
N PRO A 89 -5.56 -0.68 -16.24
CA PRO A 89 -6.80 0.03 -16.55
C PRO A 89 -7.26 -0.14 -17.99
N ASP A 90 -6.35 -0.13 -18.96
CA ASP A 90 -6.67 -0.30 -20.37
C ASP A 90 -7.02 -1.76 -20.71
N ARG A 91 -6.31 -2.71 -20.11
CA ARG A 91 -6.64 -4.14 -20.24
C ARG A 91 -8.03 -4.45 -19.67
N LEU A 92 -8.40 -3.84 -18.54
CA LEU A 92 -9.76 -3.96 -17.99
C LEU A 92 -10.81 -3.41 -18.96
N ARG A 93 -10.56 -2.21 -19.53
CA ARG A 93 -11.48 -1.63 -20.53
C ARG A 93 -11.64 -2.51 -21.76
N ALA A 94 -10.54 -3.07 -22.25
CA ALA A 94 -10.55 -3.96 -23.42
C ALA A 94 -11.26 -5.30 -23.15
N ALA A 95 -11.26 -5.78 -21.89
CA ALA A 95 -11.93 -7.02 -21.49
C ALA A 95 -13.44 -6.84 -21.21
N ALA A 96 -13.95 -5.61 -21.22
CA ALA A 96 -15.36 -5.35 -20.96
C ALA A 96 -16.25 -5.98 -22.06
N PRO A 97 -17.33 -6.68 -21.67
CA PRO A 97 -18.26 -7.23 -22.65
C PRO A 97 -18.98 -6.10 -23.42
N ALA A 98 -19.43 -6.38 -24.62
CA ALA A 98 -20.07 -5.38 -25.50
C ALA A 98 -21.29 -4.70 -24.85
N GLU A 99 -21.97 -5.38 -23.97
CA GLU A 99 -23.16 -4.91 -23.25
C GLU A 99 -22.80 -4.02 -22.05
N ALA A 100 -21.52 -3.97 -21.64
CA ALA A 100 -21.10 -3.15 -20.51
C ALA A 100 -21.18 -1.66 -20.85
N SER A 101 -21.72 -0.88 -19.93
CA SER A 101 -21.76 0.57 -20.08
C SER A 101 -20.33 1.16 -20.11
N PRO A 102 -19.96 1.97 -21.12
CA PRO A 102 -18.66 2.62 -21.19
C PRO A 102 -18.35 3.47 -19.94
N ALA A 103 -19.36 4.19 -19.41
CA ALA A 103 -19.22 5.01 -18.21
C ALA A 103 -18.96 4.15 -16.97
N ALA A 104 -19.67 3.02 -16.80
CA ALA A 104 -19.45 2.09 -15.71
C ALA A 104 -18.06 1.45 -15.80
N THR A 105 -17.64 1.04 -16.99
CA THR A 105 -16.30 0.47 -17.24
C THR A 105 -15.19 1.48 -16.93
N ALA A 106 -15.36 2.74 -17.34
CA ALA A 106 -14.41 3.80 -17.01
C ALA A 106 -14.31 4.05 -15.49
N SER A 107 -15.45 4.03 -14.79
CA SER A 107 -15.49 4.13 -13.32
C SER A 107 -14.75 2.98 -12.66
N LEU A 108 -14.96 1.74 -13.09
CA LEU A 108 -14.24 0.56 -12.57
C LEU A 108 -12.73 0.72 -12.78
N ALA A 109 -12.30 1.11 -13.99
CA ALA A 109 -10.88 1.31 -14.34
C ALA A 109 -10.22 2.48 -13.61
N GLY A 110 -10.96 3.36 -12.95
CA GLY A 110 -10.47 4.44 -12.08
C GLY A 110 -10.51 4.13 -10.59
N THR A 111 -11.13 3.02 -10.19
CA THR A 111 -11.36 2.69 -8.77
C THR A 111 -10.14 1.98 -8.18
N GLU A 112 -9.57 2.56 -7.09
CA GLU A 112 -8.41 2.00 -6.41
C GLU A 112 -8.59 0.53 -6.02
N ARG A 113 -9.74 0.20 -5.40
CA ARG A 113 -10.04 -1.17 -4.97
C ARG A 113 -10.06 -2.16 -6.14
N VAL A 114 -10.61 -1.77 -7.29
CA VAL A 114 -10.67 -2.63 -8.48
C VAL A 114 -9.27 -2.85 -9.04
N LEU A 115 -8.47 -1.79 -9.16
CA LEU A 115 -7.10 -1.89 -9.67
C LEU A 115 -6.20 -2.69 -8.72
N ALA A 116 -6.37 -2.55 -7.40
CA ALA A 116 -5.69 -3.38 -6.42
C ALA A 116 -6.05 -4.86 -6.61
N SER A 117 -7.34 -5.19 -6.72
CA SER A 117 -7.75 -6.58 -6.94
C SER A 117 -7.27 -7.15 -8.28
N ILE A 118 -7.17 -6.33 -9.33
CA ILE A 118 -6.67 -6.79 -10.64
C ILE A 118 -5.17 -7.08 -10.60
N ILE A 119 -4.35 -6.24 -9.98
CA ILE A 119 -2.92 -6.53 -9.86
C ILE A 119 -2.67 -7.77 -9.01
N GLU A 120 -3.42 -7.94 -7.91
CA GLU A 120 -3.39 -9.17 -7.13
C GLU A 120 -3.78 -10.39 -7.99
N ALA A 121 -4.84 -10.27 -8.82
CA ALA A 121 -5.25 -11.36 -9.70
C ALA A 121 -4.18 -11.71 -10.76
N VAL A 122 -3.51 -10.72 -11.32
CA VAL A 122 -2.36 -10.94 -12.22
C VAL A 122 -1.24 -11.68 -11.50
N ILE A 123 -0.91 -11.28 -10.27
CA ILE A 123 0.10 -11.96 -9.45
C ILE A 123 -0.31 -13.41 -9.17
N GLY A 124 -1.58 -13.65 -8.84
CA GLY A 124 -2.12 -14.99 -8.64
C GLY A 124 -2.05 -15.86 -9.90
N ALA A 125 -2.38 -15.29 -11.07
CA ALA A 125 -2.25 -15.96 -12.36
C ALA A 125 -0.79 -16.29 -12.71
N CYS A 126 0.13 -15.34 -12.48
CA CYS A 126 1.57 -15.55 -12.66
C CYS A 126 2.08 -16.68 -11.74
N TYR A 127 1.65 -16.69 -10.48
CA TYR A 127 2.03 -17.75 -9.55
C TYR A 127 1.58 -19.14 -10.02
N LEU A 128 0.35 -19.27 -10.50
CA LEU A 128 -0.17 -20.55 -11.01
C LEU A 128 0.57 -21.01 -12.27
N THR A 129 1.04 -20.08 -13.09
CA THR A 129 1.70 -20.37 -14.37
C THR A 129 3.19 -20.62 -14.22
N PHE A 130 3.89 -19.77 -13.47
CA PHE A 130 5.36 -19.73 -13.45
C PHE A 130 5.98 -20.12 -12.10
N GLY A 131 5.13 -20.37 -11.07
CA GLY A 131 5.56 -20.71 -9.73
C GLY A 131 6.03 -19.52 -8.89
N HIS A 132 6.35 -19.81 -7.61
CA HIS A 132 6.66 -18.78 -6.62
C HIS A 132 7.91 -17.96 -6.95
N GLU A 133 9.00 -18.62 -7.29
CA GLU A 133 10.32 -17.96 -7.38
C GLU A 133 10.33 -16.84 -8.45
N LYS A 134 9.85 -17.17 -9.66
CA LYS A 134 9.78 -16.18 -10.75
C LYS A 134 8.80 -15.06 -10.43
N THR A 135 7.64 -15.41 -9.89
CA THR A 135 6.61 -14.43 -9.54
C THR A 135 7.08 -13.52 -8.41
N ALA A 136 7.71 -14.05 -7.36
CA ALA A 136 8.21 -13.26 -6.24
C ALA A 136 9.30 -12.27 -6.68
N SER A 137 10.24 -12.68 -7.55
CA SER A 137 11.24 -11.77 -8.12
C SER A 137 10.60 -10.62 -8.89
N ALA A 138 9.64 -10.92 -9.76
CA ALA A 138 8.92 -9.94 -10.57
C ALA A 138 8.08 -8.98 -9.72
N VAL A 139 7.45 -9.48 -8.67
CA VAL A 139 6.68 -8.69 -7.69
C VAL A 139 7.59 -7.73 -6.94
N VAL A 140 8.70 -8.20 -6.40
CA VAL A 140 9.67 -7.35 -5.67
C VAL A 140 10.20 -6.24 -6.57
N GLU A 141 10.55 -6.54 -7.82
CA GLU A 141 10.98 -5.54 -8.79
C GLU A 141 9.87 -4.52 -9.07
N ALA A 142 8.63 -4.97 -9.29
CA ALA A 142 7.51 -4.11 -9.61
C ALA A 142 7.12 -3.17 -8.45
N PHE A 143 7.21 -3.65 -7.22
CA PHE A 143 6.88 -2.91 -6.00
C PHE A 143 8.10 -2.23 -5.34
N ALA A 144 9.29 -2.28 -5.93
CA ALA A 144 10.50 -1.73 -5.33
C ALA A 144 10.35 -0.26 -4.87
N PRO A 145 9.77 0.68 -5.64
CA PRO A 145 9.58 2.05 -5.17
C PRO A 145 8.67 2.15 -3.93
N GLN A 146 7.60 1.34 -3.85
CA GLN A 146 6.68 1.31 -2.73
C GLN A 146 7.32 0.68 -1.48
N ILE A 147 8.17 -0.31 -1.67
CA ILE A 147 8.96 -0.94 -0.61
C ILE A 147 9.96 0.07 -0.04
N GLU A 148 10.72 0.77 -0.88
CA GLU A 148 11.69 1.78 -0.44
C GLU A 148 11.00 2.97 0.25
N GLU A 149 9.84 3.41 -0.25
CA GLU A 149 9.01 4.43 0.41
C GLU A 149 8.58 3.97 1.81
N ALA A 150 8.10 2.73 1.94
CA ALA A 150 7.66 2.17 3.22
C ALA A 150 8.82 1.99 4.23
N LEU A 151 10.02 1.69 3.74
CA LEU A 151 11.24 1.61 4.56
C LEU A 151 11.71 2.98 5.04
N SER A 152 11.70 3.97 4.15
CA SER A 152 12.20 5.32 4.41
C SER A 152 11.21 6.17 5.21
N ASN A 153 9.91 5.99 4.95
CA ASN A 153 8.82 6.75 5.55
C ASN A 153 7.76 5.80 6.10
N PRO A 154 8.02 5.11 7.22
CA PRO A 154 7.01 4.26 7.83
C PRO A 154 5.77 5.11 8.16
N ALA A 155 4.61 4.73 7.64
CA ALA A 155 3.34 5.46 7.80
C ALA A 155 2.83 5.55 9.26
N ASP A 156 3.57 5.01 10.21
CA ASP A 156 3.31 5.11 11.64
C ASP A 156 4.40 5.92 12.35
N PHE A 157 4.46 7.20 12.00
CA PHE A 157 5.36 8.15 12.64
C PHE A 157 5.11 8.26 14.14
N LYS A 158 3.86 8.06 14.60
CA LYS A 158 3.52 8.05 16.03
C LYS A 158 4.26 6.96 16.79
N SER A 159 4.21 5.72 16.30
CA SER A 159 4.95 4.61 16.92
C SER A 159 6.45 4.80 16.84
N ALA A 160 6.97 5.26 15.70
CA ALA A 160 8.39 5.54 15.53
C ALA A 160 8.89 6.63 16.50
N LEU A 161 8.11 7.70 16.69
CA LEU A 161 8.43 8.76 17.65
C LEU A 161 8.37 8.24 19.09
N GLN A 162 7.34 7.47 19.43
CA GLN A 162 7.18 6.88 20.76
C GLN A 162 8.33 5.94 21.09
N GLU A 163 8.74 5.06 20.18
CA GLU A 163 9.89 4.16 20.38
C GLU A 163 11.18 4.94 20.57
N ARG A 164 11.40 6.00 19.78
CA ARG A 164 12.58 6.86 19.88
C ARG A 164 12.66 7.60 21.21
N LEU A 165 11.55 8.09 21.72
CA LEU A 165 11.44 8.80 22.98
C LEU A 165 11.52 7.84 24.18
N ALA A 166 10.92 6.65 24.07
CA ALA A 166 10.96 5.62 25.11
C ALA A 166 12.41 5.20 25.47
N ARG A 167 13.33 5.21 24.49
CA ARG A 167 14.77 4.97 24.74
C ARG A 167 15.42 6.02 25.65
N ARG A 168 14.78 7.20 25.78
CA ARG A 168 15.22 8.30 26.66
C ARG A 168 14.36 8.40 27.91
N GLY A 169 13.45 7.43 28.15
CA GLY A 169 12.50 7.47 29.25
C GLY A 169 11.41 8.54 29.07
N GLU A 170 11.24 9.08 27.87
CA GLU A 170 10.26 10.12 27.56
C GLU A 170 8.99 9.50 26.95
N VAL A 171 7.83 10.09 27.25
CA VAL A 171 6.51 9.69 26.67
C VAL A 171 5.96 10.85 25.87
N VAL A 172 5.55 10.58 24.63
CA VAL A 172 4.91 11.58 23.76
C VAL A 172 3.40 11.60 23.99
N GLU A 173 2.85 12.79 24.08
CA GLU A 173 1.41 13.06 24.07
C GLU A 173 1.02 13.88 22.85
N TYR A 174 -0.23 13.72 22.39
CA TYR A 174 -0.76 14.44 21.23
C TYR A 174 -1.94 15.29 21.68
N VAL A 175 -1.80 16.59 21.55
CA VAL A 175 -2.80 17.57 21.99
C VAL A 175 -3.40 18.27 20.77
N VAL A 176 -4.73 18.17 20.59
CA VAL A 176 -5.43 18.96 19.57
C VAL A 176 -5.39 20.43 19.99
N THR A 177 -4.71 21.26 19.20
CA THR A 177 -4.54 22.69 19.47
C THR A 177 -5.58 23.54 18.74
N ARG A 178 -6.14 23.02 17.63
CA ARG A 178 -7.16 23.72 16.83
C ARG A 178 -8.02 22.69 16.09
N GLU A 179 -9.30 23.02 15.94
CA GLU A 179 -10.25 22.29 15.12
C GLU A 179 -11.08 23.30 14.34
N GLU A 180 -11.06 23.27 13.02
CA GLU A 180 -11.73 24.21 12.13
C GLU A 180 -12.42 23.53 10.95
N GLY A 181 -13.41 24.23 10.39
CA GLY A 181 -14.16 23.82 9.21
C GLY A 181 -15.47 23.10 9.50
N PRO A 182 -16.33 22.98 8.49
CA PRO A 182 -17.59 22.26 8.60
C PRO A 182 -17.36 20.74 8.75
N PRO A 183 -18.36 19.95 9.21
CA PRO A 183 -18.20 18.52 9.48
C PRO A 183 -17.66 17.68 8.32
N HIS A 184 -17.89 18.10 7.07
CA HIS A 184 -17.47 17.40 5.86
C HIS A 184 -16.10 17.85 5.31
N ASP A 185 -15.55 18.96 5.86
CA ASP A 185 -14.21 19.49 5.48
C ASP A 185 -13.48 20.05 6.71
N ARG A 186 -13.40 19.24 7.76
CA ARG A 186 -12.80 19.59 9.03
C ARG A 186 -11.28 19.41 8.98
N THR A 187 -10.56 20.37 9.56
CA THR A 187 -9.11 20.34 9.74
C THR A 187 -8.76 20.34 11.22
N PHE A 188 -7.81 19.53 11.60
CA PHE A 188 -7.27 19.43 12.96
C PHE A 188 -5.81 19.84 12.97
N ASP A 189 -5.43 20.67 13.94
CA ASP A 189 -4.04 20.96 14.27
C ASP A 189 -3.69 20.24 15.57
N VAL A 190 -2.58 19.50 15.57
CA VAL A 190 -2.12 18.72 16.72
C VAL A 190 -0.69 19.08 17.05
N ALA A 191 -0.37 19.19 18.33
CA ALA A 191 0.99 19.28 18.85
C ALA A 191 1.41 17.93 19.44
N ALA A 192 2.62 17.45 19.08
CA ALA A 192 3.30 16.36 19.74
C ALA A 192 4.15 16.96 20.88
N THR A 193 3.93 16.52 22.13
CA THR A 193 4.56 17.09 23.33
C THR A 193 5.21 16.01 24.18
N VAL A 194 6.23 16.42 24.95
CA VAL A 194 6.82 15.62 26.03
C VAL A 194 6.82 16.50 27.29
N GLY A 195 5.95 16.20 28.24
CA GLY A 195 5.65 17.13 29.34
C GLY A 195 5.20 18.49 28.78
N ASP A 196 5.82 19.57 29.25
CA ASP A 196 5.50 20.94 28.81
C ASP A 196 6.18 21.35 27.47
N ARG A 197 7.03 20.50 26.92
CA ARG A 197 7.80 20.79 25.70
C ARG A 197 7.08 20.33 24.45
N THR A 198 6.73 21.25 23.56
CA THR A 198 6.26 20.93 22.21
C THR A 198 7.46 20.51 21.35
N LEU A 199 7.40 19.32 20.77
CA LEU A 199 8.40 18.80 19.84
C LEU A 199 8.13 19.30 18.41
N ALA A 200 6.90 19.18 17.96
CA ALA A 200 6.46 19.63 16.65
C ALA A 200 4.91 19.78 16.57
N ARG A 201 4.45 20.32 15.45
CA ARG A 201 3.01 20.44 15.14
C ARG A 201 2.72 19.82 13.79
N GLY A 202 1.48 19.36 13.59
CA GLY A 202 0.99 18.81 12.35
C GLY A 202 -0.49 19.07 12.16
N SER A 203 -0.91 19.12 10.90
CA SER A 203 -2.29 19.36 10.51
C SER A 203 -2.80 18.20 9.65
N GLY A 204 -4.11 17.91 9.71
CA GLY A 204 -4.72 16.85 8.92
C GLY A 204 -6.25 16.92 8.90
N ARG A 205 -6.86 16.18 7.96
CA ARG A 205 -8.33 16.09 7.84
C ARG A 205 -8.99 15.19 8.89
N SER A 206 -8.19 14.44 9.63
CA SER A 206 -8.62 13.71 10.83
C SER A 206 -7.62 13.96 11.95
N LYS A 207 -8.04 13.73 13.22
CA LYS A 207 -7.13 13.78 14.37
C LYS A 207 -5.94 12.86 14.17
N LYS A 208 -6.19 11.64 13.65
CA LYS A 208 -5.15 10.66 13.37
C LYS A 208 -4.13 11.16 12.33
N ASP A 209 -4.58 11.79 11.25
CA ASP A 209 -3.66 12.34 10.22
C ASP A 209 -2.83 13.50 10.78
N ALA A 210 -3.45 14.39 11.56
CA ALA A 210 -2.75 15.50 12.22
C ALA A 210 -1.72 15.00 13.24
N GLU A 211 -2.04 13.95 14.01
CA GLU A 211 -1.09 13.31 14.94
C GLU A 211 0.09 12.66 14.21
N GLN A 212 -0.17 11.98 13.09
CA GLN A 212 0.89 11.41 12.25
C GLN A 212 1.79 12.49 11.66
N ALA A 213 1.21 13.60 11.17
CA ALA A 213 1.97 14.74 10.65
C ALA A 213 2.84 15.39 11.75
N ALA A 214 2.30 15.57 12.95
CA ALA A 214 3.06 16.11 14.09
C ALA A 214 4.22 15.18 14.48
N ALA A 215 4.00 13.86 14.46
CA ALA A 215 5.02 12.87 14.75
C ALA A 215 6.12 12.86 13.69
N ALA A 216 5.78 12.94 12.41
CA ALA A 216 6.73 13.03 11.30
C ALA A 216 7.64 14.24 11.45
N SER A 217 7.05 15.43 11.64
CA SER A 217 7.81 16.69 11.85
C SER A 217 8.73 16.64 13.08
N ALA A 218 8.30 15.97 14.17
CA ALA A 218 9.13 15.77 15.35
C ALA A 218 10.34 14.87 15.05
N LEU A 219 10.14 13.78 14.31
CA LEU A 219 11.22 12.87 13.93
C LEU A 219 12.25 13.54 13.01
N GLU A 220 11.80 14.34 12.05
CA GLU A 220 12.67 15.14 11.16
C GLU A 220 13.53 16.12 11.96
N SER A 221 12.90 16.89 12.88
CA SER A 221 13.61 17.83 13.75
C SER A 221 14.66 17.14 14.62
N MET A 222 14.36 15.93 15.10
CA MET A 222 15.30 15.14 15.91
C MET A 222 16.42 14.50 15.08
N ALA A 223 16.25 14.31 13.79
CA ALA A 223 17.29 13.82 12.90
C ALA A 223 18.30 14.92 12.53
N GLY A 224 17.83 16.18 12.37
CA GLY A 224 18.66 17.32 12.02
C GLY A 224 19.57 17.86 13.16
N VAL A 225 19.38 17.42 14.42
CA VAL A 225 20.15 17.86 15.60
C VAL A 225 21.31 16.90 15.93
N GLY A 226 21.50 15.83 15.16
CA GLY A 226 22.52 14.79 15.38
C GLY A 226 23.69 14.81 14.39
N GLY A 227 23.92 15.94 13.72
CA GLY A 227 25.05 16.15 12.81
C GLY A 227 26.14 17.05 13.43
#